data_4bd6ce81e82701b277ee9ef369549cc7
#
_entry.id   4bd6ce81e82701b277ee9ef369549cc7
#
_cell.length_a   1.000
_cell.length_b   1.000
_cell.length_c   1.000
_cell.angle_alpha   90.00
_cell.angle_beta   90.00
_cell.angle_gamma   90.00
#
_symmetry.space_group_name_H-M   'P 1'
#
loop_
_entity.id
_entity.type
_entity.pdbx_description
1 polymer ?
#
loop_
_entity_poly.entity_id
_entity_poly.type
_entity_poly.pdbx_seq_one_letter_code
_entity_poly.pdbx_strand_id
1 'polypeptide(L)' 'MNQLYNGMPAALMGGIVWRKSHFSNPSGNCVELAELPDGRVAMRNSRDPEGPALIYTRGEADAFVRGVKSGEFDDLIT' A
#
# COMPACT_ATOMS: atom_id res chain seq x y z
N MET A 1 20.20 -8.09 6.04
CA MET A 1 18.85 -7.80 5.60
C MET A 1 18.27 -6.65 6.40
N ASN A 2 17.79 -5.66 5.73
CA ASN A 2 17.27 -4.47 6.42
C ASN A 2 15.92 -4.75 7.03
N GLN A 3 15.73 -4.25 8.23
CA GLN A 3 14.43 -4.30 8.85
C GLN A 3 13.45 -3.39 8.13
N LEU A 4 12.23 -3.89 7.94
CA LEU A 4 11.16 -3.10 7.36
C LEU A 4 10.37 -2.47 8.49
N TYR A 5 10.19 -1.16 8.44
CA TYR A 5 9.50 -0.42 9.51
C TYR A 5 8.55 0.60 8.89
N ASN A 6 7.48 0.86 9.60
CA ASN A 6 6.46 1.80 9.16
C ASN A 6 7.05 3.20 8.94
N GLY A 7 6.78 3.78 7.79
CA GLY A 7 7.26 5.10 7.45
C GLY A 7 8.61 5.13 6.76
N MET A 8 9.24 3.97 6.56
CA MET A 8 10.56 3.94 5.92
C MET A 8 10.45 4.39 4.46
N PRO A 9 11.55 4.92 3.90
CA PRO A 9 11.53 5.25 2.48
C PRO A 9 11.31 4.00 1.63
N ALA A 10 10.32 4.05 0.74
CA ALA A 10 10.01 2.91 -0.10
C ALA A 10 11.19 2.55 -1.02
N ALA A 11 12.03 3.53 -1.35
CA ALA A 11 13.21 3.29 -2.16
C ALA A 11 14.18 2.30 -1.51
N LEU A 12 14.14 2.14 -0.20
CA LEU A 12 15.00 1.22 0.52
C LEU A 12 14.44 -0.20 0.61
N MET A 13 13.25 -0.41 0.09
CA MET A 13 12.56 -1.70 0.17
C MET A 13 12.83 -2.50 -1.09
N GLY A 14 14.02 -3.10 -1.16
CA GLY A 14 14.40 -3.89 -2.33
C GLY A 14 13.63 -5.19 -2.44
N GLY A 15 13.39 -5.64 -3.67
CA GLY A 15 12.74 -6.92 -3.92
C GLY A 15 11.23 -6.93 -3.68
N ILE A 16 10.64 -5.78 -3.44
CA ILE A 16 9.19 -5.68 -3.19
C ILE A 16 8.47 -5.47 -4.51
N VAL A 17 7.40 -6.24 -4.73
CA VAL A 17 6.56 -6.11 -5.94
C VAL A 17 5.34 -5.28 -5.59
N TRP A 18 5.28 -4.08 -6.10
CA TRP A 18 4.18 -3.15 -5.85
C TRP A 18 3.07 -3.34 -6.87
N ARG A 19 1.83 -3.28 -6.41
CA ARG A 19 0.66 -3.54 -7.25
C ARG A 19 -0.31 -2.39 -7.17
N LYS A 20 -0.79 -1.93 -8.34
CA LYS A 20 -1.84 -0.92 -8.45
C LYS A 20 -3.15 -1.56 -8.84
N SER A 21 -4.24 -0.84 -8.55
CA SER A 21 -5.55 -1.22 -9.07
C SER A 21 -5.60 -0.99 -10.58
N HIS A 22 -6.39 -1.80 -11.28
CA HIS A 22 -6.68 -1.59 -12.70
C HIS A 22 -7.50 -0.31 -12.95
N PHE A 23 -8.06 0.26 -11.91
CA PHE A 23 -8.79 1.52 -12.03
C PHE A 23 -7.87 2.74 -12.02
N SER A 24 -6.56 2.56 -11.75
CA SER A 24 -5.65 3.68 -11.83
C SER A 24 -5.39 4.04 -13.29
N ASN A 25 -5.21 5.34 -13.55
CA ASN A 25 -4.98 5.77 -14.93
C ASN A 25 -3.50 5.58 -15.30
N PRO A 26 -3.18 5.68 -16.61
CA PRO A 26 -1.79 5.49 -17.06
C PRO A 26 -0.80 6.52 -16.51
N SER A 27 -1.27 7.67 -16.03
CA SER A 27 -0.38 8.68 -15.46
C SER A 27 0.03 8.35 -14.03
N GLY A 28 -0.46 7.25 -13.47
CA GLY A 28 0.03 6.75 -12.19
C GLY A 28 -0.61 7.34 -10.95
N ASN A 29 -1.79 7.95 -11.07
CA ASN A 29 -2.51 8.44 -9.90
C ASN A 29 -3.13 7.28 -9.16
N CYS A 30 -2.35 6.66 -8.28
CA CYS A 30 -2.83 5.48 -7.59
C CYS A 30 -2.11 5.28 -6.27
N VAL A 31 -2.71 4.46 -5.45
CA VAL A 31 -2.07 3.87 -4.28
C VAL A 31 -1.53 2.52 -4.71
N GLU A 32 -0.34 2.19 -4.27
CA GLU A 32 0.27 0.89 -4.53
C GLU A 32 0.38 0.10 -3.24
N LEU A 33 0.08 -1.19 -3.33
CA LEU A 33 0.18 -2.09 -2.18
C LEU A 33 1.11 -3.24 -2.52
N ALA A 34 1.72 -3.81 -1.48
CA ALA A 34 2.61 -4.94 -1.65
C ALA A 34 2.55 -5.84 -0.43
N GLU A 35 2.65 -7.14 -0.67
CA GLU A 35 2.80 -8.09 0.42
C GLU A 35 4.28 -8.20 0.78
N LEU A 36 4.60 -8.12 2.06
CA LEU A 36 5.97 -8.23 2.53
C LEU A 36 6.28 -9.68 2.89
N PRO A 37 7.58 -10.04 2.92
CA PRO A 37 7.95 -11.44 3.17
C PRO A 37 7.42 -12.03 4.48
N ASP A 38 7.18 -11.19 5.48
CA ASP A 38 6.67 -11.64 6.78
C ASP A 38 5.14 -11.60 6.86
N GLY A 39 4.45 -11.32 5.75
CA GLY A 39 3.00 -11.31 5.71
C GLY A 39 2.36 -9.96 6.01
N ARG A 40 3.13 -8.97 6.41
CA ARG A 40 2.62 -7.60 6.54
C ARG A 40 2.33 -7.03 5.16
N VAL A 41 1.63 -5.90 5.12
CA VAL A 41 1.25 -5.25 3.87
C VAL A 41 1.78 -3.82 3.89
N ALA A 42 2.41 -3.41 2.80
CA ALA A 42 2.90 -2.05 2.64
C ALA A 42 2.04 -1.29 1.66
N MET A 43 1.92 0.02 1.87
CA MET A 43 1.18 0.93 1.00
C MET A 43 2.04 2.15 0.74
N ARG A 44 2.06 2.61 -0.52
CA ARG A 44 2.76 3.85 -0.85
C ARG A 44 1.97 4.65 -1.87
N ASN A 45 2.30 5.93 -1.96
CA ASN A 45 1.74 6.82 -2.97
C ASN A 45 2.50 6.60 -4.27
N SER A 46 1.79 6.25 -5.35
CA SER A 46 2.45 5.99 -6.64
C SER A 46 3.11 7.25 -7.23
N ARG A 47 2.66 8.44 -6.81
CA ARG A 47 3.23 9.70 -7.27
C ARG A 47 4.48 10.09 -6.49
N ASP A 48 4.79 9.34 -5.43
CA ASP A 48 5.99 9.55 -4.61
C ASP A 48 6.58 8.19 -4.28
N PRO A 49 7.06 7.47 -5.30
CA PRO A 49 7.45 6.07 -5.11
C PRO A 49 8.68 5.88 -4.23
N GLU A 50 9.45 6.94 -3.98
CA GLU A 50 10.59 6.89 -3.08
C GLU A 50 10.24 7.41 -1.69
N GLY A 51 9.03 7.91 -1.52
CA GLY A 51 8.58 8.46 -0.25
C GLY A 51 8.30 7.38 0.79
N PRO A 52 7.63 7.76 1.88
CA PRO A 52 7.41 6.83 2.97
C PRO A 52 6.45 5.71 2.58
N ALA A 53 6.74 4.51 3.04
CA ALA A 53 5.86 3.37 2.92
C ALA A 53 5.17 3.14 4.26
N LEU A 54 3.85 3.05 4.25
CA LEU A 54 3.08 2.71 5.44
C LEU A 54 3.01 1.19 5.53
N ILE A 55 3.36 0.64 6.68
CA ILE A 55 3.41 -0.80 6.85
C ILE A 55 2.39 -1.21 7.90
N TYR A 56 1.50 -2.10 7.49
CA TYR A 56 0.39 -2.55 8.32
C TYR A 56 0.52 -4.02 8.65
N THR A 57 0.02 -4.41 9.81
CA THR A 57 -0.12 -5.82 10.12
C THR A 57 -1.14 -6.45 9.17
N ARG A 58 -1.08 -7.76 9.06
CA ARG A 58 -2.03 -8.45 8.19
C ARG A 58 -3.46 -8.26 8.67
N GLY A 59 -3.68 -8.20 9.98
CA GLY A 59 -5.01 -7.93 10.52
C GLY A 59 -5.53 -6.55 10.16
N GLU A 60 -4.66 -5.54 10.22
CA GLU A 60 -5.03 -4.19 9.83
C GLU A 60 -5.38 -4.12 8.35
N ALA A 61 -4.58 -4.76 7.51
CA ALA A 61 -4.84 -4.79 6.07
C ALA A 61 -6.14 -5.52 5.76
N ASP A 62 -6.41 -6.63 6.44
CA ASP A 62 -7.64 -7.37 6.27
C ASP A 62 -8.86 -6.50 6.60
N ALA A 63 -8.82 -5.81 7.74
CA ALA A 63 -9.92 -4.94 8.14
C ALA A 63 -10.15 -3.84 7.11
N PHE A 64 -9.07 -3.24 6.61
CA PHE A 64 -9.18 -2.20 5.59
C PHE A 64 -9.84 -2.72 4.31
N VAL A 65 -9.36 -3.85 3.81
CA VAL A 65 -9.90 -4.41 2.56
C VAL A 65 -11.37 -4.77 2.72
N ARG A 66 -11.73 -5.35 3.86
CA ARG A 66 -13.13 -5.71 4.11
C ARG A 66 -14.01 -4.48 4.23
N GLY A 67 -13.50 -3.41 4.87
CA GLY A 67 -14.23 -2.15 4.95
C GLY A 67 -14.44 -1.53 3.57
N VAL A 68 -13.42 -1.56 2.73
CA VAL A 68 -13.54 -1.07 1.36
C VAL A 68 -14.59 -1.85 0.59
N LYS A 69 -14.58 -3.18 0.69
CA LYS A 69 -15.56 -4.02 0.01
C LYS A 69 -16.98 -3.75 0.48
N SER A 70 -17.15 -3.38 1.73
CA SER A 70 -18.47 -3.09 2.29
C SER A 70 -18.95 -1.66 2.02
N GLY A 71 -18.16 -0.86 1.32
CA GLY A 71 -18.53 0.51 1.00
C GLY A 71 -18.36 1.50 2.14
N GLU A 72 -17.66 1.13 3.20
CA GLU A 72 -17.56 1.98 4.39
C GLU A 72 -16.84 3.29 4.13
N PHE A 73 -16.03 3.36 3.09
CA PHE A 73 -15.26 4.55 2.78
C PHE A 73 -15.70 5.24 1.50
N ASP A 74 -16.83 4.82 0.93
CA ASP A 74 -17.28 5.35 -0.37
C ASP A 74 -17.52 6.85 -0.33
N ASP A 75 -17.98 7.37 0.82
CA ASP A 75 -18.26 8.80 0.95
C ASP A 75 -17.00 9.66 0.85
N LEU A 76 -15.81 9.07 0.96
CA LEU A 76 -14.57 9.83 0.83
C LEU A 76 -14.28 10.22 -0.62
N ILE A 77 -14.91 9.56 -1.59
CA ILE A 77 -14.61 9.78 -2.99
C ILE A 77 -15.84 10.19 -3.81
N THR A 78 -16.94 10.54 -3.13
CA THR A 78 -18.19 10.95 -3.83
C THR A 78 -18.51 12.41 -3.57
#